data_cd33966c4c0d42937c4c8528a9b58676
#
_entry.id   cd33966c4c0d42937c4c8528a9b58676
#
_cell.length_a   1.000
_cell.length_b   1.000
_cell.length_c   1.000
_cell.angle_alpha   90.00
_cell.angle_beta   90.00
_cell.angle_gamma   90.00
#
_symmetry.space_group_name_H-M   'P 1'
#
loop_
_entity.id
_entity.type
_entity.pdbx_description
1 polymer ?
#
loop_
_entity_poly.entity_id
_entity_poly.type
_entity_poly.pdbx_seq_one_letter_code
_entity_poly.pdbx_strand_id
1 'polypeptide(L)'
;MRTGNRKARVPGAAGTRHTLNDRTIRPYYWLAIGIALFIASCAAPDTRHQIVISTRDQKLALLDRGNLMATYPVSTSKFGLGDWRGSRFTPLGNLQVAEKIGDNAPPGTVFKSRRRTGEVVFANSPGRDPIVTRILWLRGLEAQNANAFGRDIYIHGTPEEWKIGSPASYGCIRMRSSDIIQLYNVVGVGAAVTIVNAPLVSAVPGMASGHSMGPENTAPFVMR
;
A
#
# COMPACT_ATOMS: atom_id res chain seq x y z
N MET A 1 -12.89 -57.60 85.22
CA MET A 1 -12.69 -58.82 84.38
C MET A 1 -12.78 -58.48 82.91
N ARG A 2 -11.72 -58.75 82.19
CA ARG A 2 -11.54 -58.42 80.77
C ARG A 2 -12.15 -59.53 79.91
N THR A 3 -12.90 -59.11 78.87
CA THR A 3 -13.14 -60.02 77.76
C THR A 3 -12.90 -59.25 76.45
N GLY A 4 -11.88 -59.66 75.72
CA GLY A 4 -11.50 -59.05 74.43
C GLY A 4 -12.35 -59.61 73.30
N ASN A 5 -12.63 -58.80 72.36
CA ASN A 5 -13.32 -59.16 71.13
C ASN A 5 -12.39 -58.92 69.93
N ARG A 6 -11.91 -59.96 69.30
CA ARG A 6 -11.08 -59.93 68.08
C ARG A 6 -12.03 -59.82 66.89
N LYS A 7 -11.89 -58.73 66.12
CA LYS A 7 -12.49 -58.59 64.79
C LYS A 7 -11.53 -59.07 63.71
N ALA A 8 -12.00 -59.91 62.87
CA ALA A 8 -11.32 -60.51 61.74
C ALA A 8 -11.04 -59.44 60.65
N ARG A 9 -9.87 -59.54 60.04
CA ARG A 9 -9.45 -58.73 58.89
C ARG A 9 -9.89 -59.43 57.60
N VAL A 10 -10.56 -58.67 56.72
CA VAL A 10 -10.85 -59.08 55.34
C VAL A 10 -9.74 -58.49 54.42
N PRO A 11 -9.15 -59.26 53.48
CA PRO A 11 -8.15 -58.78 52.58
C PRO A 11 -8.81 -57.99 51.46
N GLY A 12 -8.42 -56.68 51.28
CA GLY A 12 -8.87 -55.83 50.22
C GLY A 12 -8.18 -56.17 48.89
N ALA A 13 -8.97 -56.23 47.83
CA ALA A 13 -8.54 -56.41 46.46
C ALA A 13 -7.71 -55.24 45.98
N ALA A 14 -6.54 -55.52 45.42
CA ALA A 14 -5.67 -54.56 44.77
C ALA A 14 -6.26 -54.16 43.42
N GLY A 15 -6.87 -53.00 43.35
CA GLY A 15 -7.26 -52.38 42.10
C GLY A 15 -6.05 -51.70 41.40
N THR A 16 -5.56 -52.30 40.34
CA THR A 16 -4.52 -51.74 39.47
C THR A 16 -5.09 -50.52 38.75
N ARG A 17 -4.74 -49.31 39.21
CA ARG A 17 -5.02 -48.08 38.45
C ARG A 17 -3.97 -47.96 37.37
N HIS A 18 -4.33 -48.20 36.12
CA HIS A 18 -3.58 -47.75 34.96
C HIS A 18 -3.69 -46.22 34.88
N THR A 19 -2.70 -45.54 35.39
CA THR A 19 -2.48 -44.08 35.08
C THR A 19 -1.89 -43.99 33.69
N LEU A 20 -2.71 -43.67 32.69
CA LEU A 20 -2.26 -43.25 31.38
C LEU A 20 -1.43 -41.99 31.57
N ASN A 21 -0.14 -42.10 31.22
CA ASN A 21 0.82 -41.02 31.35
C ASN A 21 0.58 -39.99 30.24
N ASP A 22 -0.28 -39.00 30.53
CA ASP A 22 -0.74 -37.92 29.60
C ASP A 22 0.31 -36.80 29.40
N ARG A 23 1.61 -37.12 29.61
CA ARG A 23 2.67 -36.12 29.54
C ARG A 23 3.40 -35.99 28.18
N THR A 24 3.17 -36.91 27.23
CA THR A 24 3.96 -36.95 25.99
C THR A 24 3.34 -36.24 24.79
N ILE A 25 2.07 -35.80 24.86
CA ILE A 25 1.35 -35.24 23.69
C ILE A 25 1.41 -33.71 23.66
N ARG A 26 1.64 -33.02 24.79
CA ARG A 26 1.57 -31.58 24.91
C ARG A 26 2.61 -30.75 24.13
N PRO A 27 3.90 -31.14 23.99
CA PRO A 27 4.86 -30.25 23.29
C PRO A 27 4.61 -30.14 21.79
N TYR A 28 4.05 -31.16 21.15
CA TYR A 28 3.86 -31.17 19.70
C TYR A 28 2.69 -30.26 19.22
N TYR A 29 1.64 -30.12 20.03
CA TYR A 29 0.53 -29.20 19.69
C TYR A 29 0.93 -27.75 19.70
N TRP A 30 1.77 -27.34 20.63
CA TRP A 30 2.29 -25.96 20.67
C TRP A 30 3.23 -25.66 19.51
N LEU A 31 4.04 -26.64 19.09
CA LEU A 31 4.91 -26.52 17.92
C LEU A 31 4.10 -26.43 16.63
N ALA A 32 3.07 -27.24 16.48
CA ALA A 32 2.18 -27.21 15.32
C ALA A 32 1.38 -25.90 15.23
N ILE A 33 0.88 -25.35 16.35
CA ILE A 33 0.19 -24.05 16.42
C ILE A 33 1.18 -22.91 16.11
N GLY A 34 2.41 -22.96 16.60
CA GLY A 34 3.46 -21.98 16.32
C GLY A 34 3.81 -21.94 14.83
N ILE A 35 3.96 -23.08 14.17
CA ILE A 35 4.21 -23.18 12.73
C ILE A 35 3.03 -22.66 11.91
N ALA A 36 1.79 -22.99 12.31
CA ALA A 36 0.59 -22.49 11.62
C ALA A 36 0.44 -20.97 11.67
N LEU A 37 0.86 -20.33 12.77
CA LEU A 37 0.83 -18.87 12.92
C LEU A 37 1.90 -18.16 12.06
N PHE A 38 3.03 -18.81 11.76
CA PHE A 38 4.06 -18.22 10.89
C PHE A 38 3.70 -18.25 9.40
N ILE A 39 2.79 -19.10 8.95
CA ILE A 39 2.41 -19.22 7.53
C ILE A 39 1.34 -18.18 7.15
N ALA A 40 0.66 -17.56 8.11
CA ALA A 40 -0.50 -16.69 7.86
C ALA A 40 -0.17 -15.24 7.51
N SER A 41 1.10 -14.82 7.39
CA SER A 41 1.46 -13.40 7.27
C SER A 41 2.06 -12.93 5.93
N CYS A 42 2.08 -13.76 4.89
CA CYS A 42 2.45 -13.28 3.55
C CYS A 42 1.18 -12.93 2.76
N ALA A 43 0.75 -11.67 2.84
CA ALA A 43 -0.22 -11.17 1.87
C ALA A 43 0.36 -11.34 0.46
N ALA A 44 -0.38 -11.99 -0.46
CA ALA A 44 0.04 -12.12 -1.84
C ALA A 44 0.27 -10.74 -2.45
N PRO A 45 1.32 -10.58 -3.29
CA PRO A 45 1.57 -9.31 -3.95
C PRO A 45 0.41 -8.95 -4.87
N ASP A 46 0.14 -7.66 -4.97
CA ASP A 46 -0.87 -7.14 -5.90
C ASP A 46 -0.37 -7.24 -7.35
N THR A 47 -0.84 -8.24 -8.06
CA THR A 47 -0.57 -8.44 -9.49
C THR A 47 -1.72 -7.95 -10.38
N ARG A 48 -2.79 -7.44 -9.78
CA ARG A 48 -4.02 -7.04 -10.45
C ARG A 48 -3.97 -5.59 -10.91
N HIS A 49 -3.46 -4.69 -10.05
CA HIS A 49 -3.48 -3.27 -10.31
C HIS A 49 -2.16 -2.79 -10.92
N GLN A 50 -2.28 -1.84 -11.83
CA GLN A 50 -1.15 -1.19 -12.50
C GLN A 50 -1.33 0.33 -12.44
N ILE A 51 -0.24 1.03 -12.22
CA ILE A 51 -0.16 2.47 -12.24
C ILE A 51 0.71 2.88 -13.42
N VAL A 52 0.22 3.76 -14.29
CA VAL A 52 1.01 4.37 -15.36
C VAL A 52 1.07 5.87 -15.13
N ILE A 53 2.28 6.44 -15.09
CA ILE A 53 2.51 7.86 -14.83
C ILE A 53 3.18 8.49 -16.04
N SER A 54 2.52 9.50 -16.62
CA SER A 54 3.10 10.36 -17.65
C SER A 54 3.70 11.60 -17.01
N THR A 55 5.03 11.72 -17.10
CA THR A 55 5.73 12.95 -16.67
C THR A 55 5.50 14.09 -17.65
N ARG A 56 5.15 13.80 -18.90
CA ARG A 56 4.81 14.77 -19.91
C ARG A 56 3.45 15.42 -19.66
N ASP A 57 2.42 14.59 -19.39
CA ASP A 57 1.05 15.06 -19.18
C ASP A 57 0.76 15.41 -17.71
N GLN A 58 1.68 15.13 -16.80
CA GLN A 58 1.50 15.27 -15.34
C GLN A 58 0.23 14.57 -14.86
N LYS A 59 0.02 13.32 -15.36
CA LYS A 59 -1.13 12.48 -15.09
C LYS A 59 -0.72 11.07 -14.71
N LEU A 60 -1.55 10.45 -13.88
CA LEU A 60 -1.46 9.06 -13.46
C LEU A 60 -2.74 8.34 -13.90
N ALA A 61 -2.60 7.18 -14.52
CA ALA A 61 -3.69 6.23 -14.79
C ALA A 61 -3.59 5.05 -13.81
N LEU A 62 -4.71 4.66 -13.23
CA LEU A 62 -4.90 3.43 -12.47
C LEU A 62 -5.63 2.43 -13.35
N LEU A 63 -5.07 1.23 -13.50
CA LEU A 63 -5.66 0.14 -14.26
C LEU A 63 -5.96 -1.06 -13.35
N ASP A 64 -7.04 -1.76 -13.63
CA ASP A 64 -7.37 -3.07 -13.10
C ASP A 64 -7.35 -4.11 -14.23
N ARG A 65 -6.42 -5.07 -14.16
CA ARG A 65 -6.22 -6.10 -15.20
C ARG A 65 -6.12 -5.50 -16.62
N GLY A 66 -5.39 -4.38 -16.72
CA GLY A 66 -5.18 -3.67 -17.98
C GLY A 66 -6.32 -2.73 -18.40
N ASN A 67 -7.45 -2.70 -17.70
CA ASN A 67 -8.56 -1.78 -17.98
C ASN A 67 -8.43 -0.49 -17.17
N LEU A 68 -8.61 0.65 -17.81
CA LEU A 68 -8.56 1.96 -17.17
C LEU A 68 -9.69 2.10 -16.15
N MET A 69 -9.33 2.34 -14.88
CA MET A 69 -10.30 2.61 -13.80
C MET A 69 -10.46 4.09 -13.53
N ALA A 70 -9.33 4.81 -13.44
CA ALA A 70 -9.33 6.22 -13.08
C ALA A 70 -8.06 6.93 -13.61
N THR A 71 -8.15 8.25 -13.75
CA THR A 71 -7.00 9.12 -14.00
C THR A 71 -6.94 10.22 -12.96
N TYR A 72 -5.72 10.57 -12.55
CA TYR A 72 -5.48 11.59 -11.54
C TYR A 72 -4.42 12.58 -12.06
N PRO A 73 -4.58 13.88 -11.84
CA PRO A 73 -3.48 14.82 -12.04
C PRO A 73 -2.42 14.60 -10.96
N VAL A 74 -1.16 14.70 -11.35
CA VAL A 74 -0.02 14.55 -10.45
C VAL A 74 0.98 15.68 -10.61
N SER A 75 2.02 15.70 -9.78
CA SER A 75 3.16 16.59 -9.94
C SER A 75 4.45 15.79 -9.76
N THR A 76 5.29 15.78 -10.81
CA THR A 76 6.61 15.15 -10.79
C THR A 76 7.73 16.16 -10.59
N SER A 77 8.99 15.74 -10.70
CA SER A 77 10.13 16.62 -10.44
C SER A 77 10.19 17.82 -11.38
N LYS A 78 10.44 19.01 -10.79
CA LYS A 78 10.78 20.23 -11.54
C LYS A 78 12.24 20.29 -11.99
N PHE A 79 13.08 19.35 -11.55
CA PHE A 79 14.51 19.34 -11.84
C PHE A 79 14.87 18.41 -13.01
N GLY A 80 13.97 17.51 -13.41
CA GLY A 80 14.19 16.57 -14.52
C GLY A 80 13.92 15.12 -14.17
N LEU A 81 14.39 14.23 -15.05
CA LEU A 81 14.11 12.81 -15.04
C LEU A 81 15.42 12.01 -14.88
N GLY A 82 15.38 10.93 -14.11
CA GLY A 82 16.54 10.07 -13.85
C GLY A 82 16.59 9.56 -12.42
N ASP A 83 17.65 8.75 -12.12
CA ASP A 83 17.75 8.06 -10.83
C ASP A 83 19.17 8.11 -10.20
N TRP A 84 19.96 9.16 -10.45
CA TRP A 84 21.25 9.31 -9.78
C TRP A 84 21.08 9.51 -8.27
N ARG A 85 21.98 8.94 -7.50
CA ARG A 85 22.05 9.15 -6.05
C ARG A 85 22.21 10.64 -5.74
N GLY A 86 21.39 11.15 -4.81
CA GLY A 86 21.38 12.56 -4.43
C GLY A 86 20.69 13.48 -5.44
N SER A 87 20.25 12.99 -6.61
CA SER A 87 19.47 13.78 -7.54
C SER A 87 18.06 14.05 -6.99
N ARG A 88 17.43 15.10 -7.54
CA ARG A 88 16.03 15.44 -7.26
C ARG A 88 15.14 15.07 -8.44
N PHE A 89 15.57 14.11 -9.26
CA PHE A 89 14.90 13.70 -10.49
C PHE A 89 13.85 12.62 -10.23
N THR A 90 12.78 12.60 -11.03
CA THR A 90 11.82 11.51 -11.04
C THR A 90 12.38 10.37 -11.89
N PRO A 91 12.49 9.13 -11.36
CA PRO A 91 12.94 7.97 -12.13
C PRO A 91 11.94 7.60 -13.21
N LEU A 92 12.44 7.03 -14.32
CA LEU A 92 11.64 6.45 -15.39
C LEU A 92 11.73 4.91 -15.37
N GLY A 93 10.81 4.26 -16.11
CA GLY A 93 10.79 2.81 -16.31
C GLY A 93 9.85 2.09 -15.35
N ASN A 94 10.14 0.80 -15.14
CA ASN A 94 9.29 -0.09 -14.35
C ASN A 94 9.72 -0.11 -12.87
N LEU A 95 8.77 0.13 -12.01
CA LEU A 95 8.88 0.11 -10.56
C LEU A 95 7.73 -0.74 -9.98
N GLN A 96 7.72 -0.91 -8.67
CA GLN A 96 6.60 -1.50 -7.94
C GLN A 96 6.35 -0.75 -6.64
N VAL A 97 5.12 -0.86 -6.12
CA VAL A 97 4.81 -0.44 -4.76
C VAL A 97 5.49 -1.41 -3.79
N ALA A 98 6.53 -0.95 -3.11
CA ALA A 98 7.28 -1.76 -2.14
C ALA A 98 6.64 -1.73 -0.75
N GLU A 99 6.13 -0.57 -0.33
CA GLU A 99 5.49 -0.38 0.97
C GLU A 99 4.35 0.63 0.88
N LYS A 100 3.38 0.47 1.77
CA LYS A 100 2.26 1.38 1.98
C LYS A 100 2.31 1.91 3.40
N ILE A 101 2.24 3.24 3.56
CA ILE A 101 2.36 3.89 4.87
C ILE A 101 1.25 4.92 5.02
N GLY A 102 0.56 4.87 6.18
CA GLY A 102 -0.48 5.82 6.49
C GLY A 102 -1.89 5.22 6.58
N ASP A 103 -2.02 3.90 6.79
CA ASP A 103 -3.32 3.26 7.01
C ASP A 103 -4.14 4.02 8.04
N ASN A 104 -5.38 4.35 7.69
CA ASN A 104 -6.32 5.06 8.56
C ASN A 104 -5.81 6.42 9.10
N ALA A 105 -4.77 7.03 8.48
CA ALA A 105 -4.37 8.37 8.84
C ALA A 105 -5.42 9.39 8.37
N PRO A 106 -5.79 10.40 9.19
CA PRO A 106 -6.57 11.53 8.72
C PRO A 106 -5.93 12.21 7.50
N PRO A 107 -6.73 12.76 6.57
CA PRO A 107 -6.20 13.59 5.48
C PRO A 107 -5.34 14.74 6.05
N GLY A 108 -4.22 15.03 5.38
CA GLY A 108 -3.29 16.07 5.84
C GLY A 108 -2.31 15.63 6.94
N THR A 109 -2.43 14.40 7.47
CA THR A 109 -1.44 13.89 8.45
C THR A 109 -0.03 13.99 7.88
N VAL A 110 0.86 14.68 8.61
CA VAL A 110 2.25 14.88 8.20
C VAL A 110 3.11 13.67 8.54
N PHE A 111 3.93 13.27 7.57
CA PHE A 111 4.95 12.22 7.75
C PHE A 111 6.36 12.80 7.67
N LYS A 112 7.21 12.39 8.61
CA LYS A 112 8.67 12.65 8.59
C LYS A 112 9.38 11.31 8.78
N SER A 113 10.34 11.00 7.90
CA SER A 113 11.00 9.69 7.89
C SER A 113 10.00 8.52 7.95
N ARG A 114 8.90 8.62 7.19
CA ARG A 114 7.81 7.63 7.08
C ARG A 114 6.99 7.38 8.36
N ARG A 115 7.16 8.21 9.38
CA ARG A 115 6.40 8.14 10.65
C ARG A 115 5.47 9.34 10.77
N ARG A 116 4.28 9.14 11.34
CA ARG A 116 3.35 10.23 11.67
C ARG A 116 3.99 11.14 12.70
N THR A 117 3.90 12.45 12.49
CA THR A 117 4.43 13.46 13.41
C THR A 117 3.40 13.92 14.46
N GLY A 118 2.12 13.60 14.27
CA GLY A 118 1.01 14.15 15.04
C GLY A 118 0.46 15.46 14.45
N GLU A 119 1.17 16.09 13.53
CA GLU A 119 0.73 17.31 12.85
C GLU A 119 -0.24 16.97 11.69
N VAL A 120 -1.18 17.87 11.44
CA VAL A 120 -2.09 17.83 10.28
C VAL A 120 -1.96 19.17 9.56
N VAL A 121 -1.68 19.12 8.24
CA VAL A 121 -1.62 20.30 7.35
C VAL A 121 -2.69 20.16 6.29
N PHE A 122 -3.61 21.12 6.25
CA PHE A 122 -4.70 21.11 5.27
C PHE A 122 -4.22 21.51 3.87
N ALA A 123 -4.99 21.09 2.87
CA ALA A 123 -4.74 21.47 1.48
C ALA A 123 -4.68 22.99 1.33
N ASN A 124 -3.71 23.44 0.53
CA ASN A 124 -3.46 24.83 0.21
C ASN A 124 -3.12 25.75 1.41
N SER A 125 -2.74 25.15 2.56
CA SER A 125 -2.18 25.92 3.67
C SER A 125 -0.86 26.59 3.25
N PRO A 126 -0.62 27.84 3.62
CA PRO A 126 0.65 28.50 3.35
C PRO A 126 1.79 27.88 4.15
N GLY A 127 3.01 27.98 3.63
CA GLY A 127 4.22 27.56 4.34
C GLY A 127 4.98 26.43 3.66
N ARG A 128 5.37 25.41 4.43
CA ARG A 128 6.18 24.29 3.92
C ARG A 128 5.33 23.22 3.22
N ASP A 129 5.98 22.40 2.42
CA ASP A 129 5.38 21.29 1.66
C ASP A 129 5.85 19.93 2.20
N PRO A 130 5.33 19.47 3.34
CA PRO A 130 5.62 18.15 3.87
C PRO A 130 4.92 17.04 3.08
N ILE A 131 5.42 15.81 3.22
CA ILE A 131 4.69 14.62 2.80
C ILE A 131 3.47 14.45 3.70
N VAL A 132 2.27 14.35 3.10
CA VAL A 132 1.03 14.24 3.86
C VAL A 132 0.14 13.08 3.40
N THR A 133 -0.82 12.71 4.23
CA THR A 133 -1.99 11.87 3.94
C THR A 133 -1.67 10.38 3.81
N ARG A 134 -0.91 9.97 2.78
CA ARG A 134 -0.53 8.58 2.46
C ARG A 134 0.80 8.57 1.72
N ILE A 135 1.49 7.42 1.81
CA ILE A 135 2.73 7.15 1.09
C ILE A 135 2.62 5.77 0.42
N LEU A 136 2.86 5.71 -0.88
CA LEU A 136 3.22 4.51 -1.61
C LEU A 136 4.71 4.60 -1.92
N TRP A 137 5.54 3.76 -1.30
CA TRP A 137 6.99 3.78 -1.49
C TRP A 137 7.37 2.91 -2.66
N LEU A 138 8.11 3.47 -3.62
CA LEU A 138 8.43 2.82 -4.87
C LEU A 138 9.81 2.18 -4.85
N ARG A 139 9.91 0.97 -5.43
CA ARG A 139 11.17 0.28 -5.71
C ARG A 139 11.34 0.13 -7.22
N GLY A 140 12.50 0.51 -7.74
CA GLY A 140 12.86 0.27 -9.12
C GLY A 140 13.12 -1.21 -9.41
N LEU A 141 12.75 -1.65 -10.60
CA LEU A 141 12.91 -3.03 -11.08
C LEU A 141 13.95 -3.14 -12.17
N GLU A 142 14.54 -2.02 -12.59
CA GLU A 142 15.52 -1.94 -13.69
C GLU A 142 16.79 -1.24 -13.20
N ALA A 143 17.92 -1.48 -13.90
CA ALA A 143 19.20 -0.86 -13.55
C ALA A 143 19.13 0.69 -13.54
N GLN A 144 18.35 1.27 -14.47
CA GLN A 144 18.18 2.72 -14.64
C GLN A 144 17.38 3.38 -13.52
N ASN A 145 16.65 2.62 -12.67
CA ASN A 145 15.85 3.13 -11.56
C ASN A 145 16.12 2.39 -10.24
N ALA A 146 17.23 1.66 -10.14
CA ALA A 146 17.58 0.85 -8.98
C ALA A 146 17.77 1.64 -7.68
N ASN A 147 18.04 2.95 -7.75
CA ASN A 147 18.22 3.81 -6.60
C ASN A 147 16.89 4.36 -6.03
N ALA A 148 15.77 4.21 -6.76
CA ALA A 148 14.48 4.83 -6.41
C ALA A 148 14.07 4.55 -4.95
N PHE A 149 14.19 3.31 -4.47
CA PHE A 149 13.86 2.95 -3.11
C PHE A 149 14.77 3.64 -2.08
N GLY A 150 16.07 3.61 -2.28
CA GLY A 150 17.06 4.26 -1.39
C GLY A 150 17.04 5.79 -1.45
N ARG A 151 16.45 6.37 -2.51
CA ARG A 151 16.23 7.81 -2.67
C ARG A 151 14.88 8.28 -2.14
N ASP A 152 14.12 7.41 -1.50
CA ASP A 152 12.81 7.73 -0.94
C ASP A 152 11.82 8.28 -2.01
N ILE A 153 11.75 7.61 -3.18
CA ILE A 153 10.78 7.97 -4.21
C ILE A 153 9.40 7.44 -3.83
N TYR A 154 8.46 8.35 -3.65
CA TYR A 154 7.10 8.08 -3.19
C TYR A 154 6.05 8.58 -4.18
N ILE A 155 4.86 7.96 -4.16
CA ILE A 155 3.61 8.61 -4.52
C ILE A 155 2.95 9.01 -3.20
N HIS A 156 2.66 10.33 -3.02
CA HIS A 156 2.18 10.83 -1.73
C HIS A 156 1.30 12.07 -1.87
N GLY A 157 0.55 12.37 -0.82
CA GLY A 157 -0.21 13.63 -0.73
C GLY A 157 0.68 14.85 -0.47
N THR A 158 0.26 16.00 -0.96
CA THR A 158 0.89 17.30 -0.74
C THR A 158 -0.12 18.32 -0.23
N PRO A 159 0.25 19.25 0.67
CA PRO A 159 -0.60 20.39 0.94
C PRO A 159 -0.60 21.43 -0.19
N GLU A 160 0.42 21.45 -1.06
CA GLU A 160 0.49 22.35 -2.22
C GLU A 160 -0.35 21.83 -3.40
N GLU A 161 -1.64 21.56 -3.19
CA GLU A 161 -2.54 20.97 -4.20
C GLU A 161 -2.72 21.87 -5.43
N TRP A 162 -2.51 23.18 -5.29
CA TRP A 162 -2.53 24.15 -6.38
C TRP A 162 -1.38 23.99 -7.39
N LYS A 163 -0.32 23.22 -7.04
CA LYS A 163 0.79 22.88 -7.96
C LYS A 163 0.56 21.58 -8.73
N ILE A 164 -0.49 20.82 -8.40
CA ILE A 164 -0.79 19.56 -9.09
C ILE A 164 -1.18 19.84 -10.54
N GLY A 165 -0.64 19.03 -11.46
CA GLY A 165 -0.77 19.21 -12.91
C GLY A 165 0.44 19.86 -13.55
N SER A 166 1.45 20.25 -12.76
CA SER A 166 2.71 20.81 -13.26
C SER A 166 3.92 20.23 -12.52
N PRO A 167 5.13 20.20 -13.14
CA PRO A 167 6.35 19.76 -12.46
C PRO A 167 6.70 20.68 -11.29
N ALA A 168 6.67 20.16 -10.05
CA ALA A 168 6.94 20.96 -8.86
C ALA A 168 7.65 20.19 -7.75
N SER A 169 7.77 18.85 -7.83
CA SER A 169 8.36 18.02 -6.79
C SER A 169 9.90 18.01 -6.80
N TYR A 170 10.47 17.32 -5.85
CA TYR A 170 11.90 17.05 -5.70
C TYR A 170 12.26 15.58 -6.00
N GLY A 171 11.47 14.92 -6.88
CA GLY A 171 11.67 13.55 -7.32
C GLY A 171 10.45 12.65 -7.11
N CYS A 172 9.71 12.83 -6.04
CA CYS A 172 8.48 12.10 -5.75
C CYS A 172 7.33 12.48 -6.70
N ILE A 173 6.29 11.68 -6.69
CA ILE A 173 5.05 11.92 -7.40
C ILE A 173 4.03 12.44 -6.39
N ARG A 174 3.61 13.70 -6.52
CA ARG A 174 2.64 14.34 -5.62
C ARG A 174 1.23 14.20 -6.15
N MET A 175 0.28 14.02 -5.24
CA MET A 175 -1.15 13.95 -5.51
C MET A 175 -1.92 14.84 -4.54
N ARG A 176 -3.17 15.17 -4.88
CA ARG A 176 -4.12 15.73 -3.92
C ARG A 176 -4.41 14.70 -2.83
N SER A 177 -4.73 15.17 -1.63
CA SER A 177 -5.04 14.29 -0.49
C SER A 177 -6.21 13.35 -0.76
N SER A 178 -7.26 13.81 -1.44
CA SER A 178 -8.40 12.98 -1.86
C SER A 178 -7.99 11.88 -2.82
N ASP A 179 -7.14 12.21 -3.79
CA ASP A 179 -6.76 11.33 -4.88
C ASP A 179 -5.82 10.22 -4.40
N ILE A 180 -4.82 10.57 -3.57
CA ILE A 180 -3.92 9.57 -2.99
C ILE A 180 -4.64 8.62 -2.04
N ILE A 181 -5.69 9.05 -1.34
CA ILE A 181 -6.52 8.17 -0.51
C ILE A 181 -7.24 7.13 -1.38
N GLN A 182 -7.85 7.55 -2.48
CA GLN A 182 -8.52 6.64 -3.41
C GLN A 182 -7.53 5.62 -4.00
N LEU A 183 -6.41 6.10 -4.53
CA LEU A 183 -5.36 5.24 -5.08
C LEU A 183 -4.83 4.25 -4.03
N TYR A 184 -4.52 4.74 -2.84
CA TYR A 184 -3.99 3.94 -1.72
C TYR A 184 -4.94 2.81 -1.29
N ASN A 185 -6.25 3.07 -1.28
CA ASN A 185 -7.25 2.07 -0.85
C ASN A 185 -7.44 0.94 -1.88
N VAL A 186 -7.08 1.18 -3.14
CA VAL A 186 -7.22 0.21 -4.22
C VAL A 186 -5.96 -0.62 -4.42
N VAL A 187 -4.79 0.03 -4.51
CA VAL A 187 -3.55 -0.68 -4.85
C VAL A 187 -2.92 -1.36 -3.64
N GLY A 188 -2.38 -2.55 -3.85
CA GLY A 188 -1.64 -3.34 -2.87
C GLY A 188 -0.11 -3.18 -3.01
N VAL A 189 0.62 -3.76 -2.04
CA VAL A 189 2.07 -3.97 -2.17
C VAL A 189 2.31 -4.95 -3.32
N GLY A 190 3.29 -4.66 -4.18
CA GLY A 190 3.58 -5.42 -5.40
C GLY A 190 2.92 -4.85 -6.66
N ALA A 191 1.94 -3.93 -6.54
CA ALA A 191 1.33 -3.28 -7.71
C ALA A 191 2.39 -2.68 -8.62
N ALA A 192 2.27 -2.96 -9.92
CA ALA A 192 3.20 -2.45 -10.93
C ALA A 192 3.06 -0.94 -11.13
N VAL A 193 4.18 -0.25 -11.28
CA VAL A 193 4.23 1.20 -11.56
C VAL A 193 5.15 1.43 -12.75
N THR A 194 4.63 2.04 -13.81
CA THR A 194 5.44 2.44 -14.97
C THR A 194 5.45 3.96 -15.08
N ILE A 195 6.64 4.57 -15.11
CA ILE A 195 6.81 6.01 -15.27
C ILE A 195 7.42 6.30 -16.63
N VAL A 196 6.72 7.07 -17.46
CA VAL A 196 7.13 7.37 -18.84
C VAL A 196 7.23 8.86 -19.11
N ASN A 197 8.13 9.24 -20.02
CA ASN A 197 8.18 10.60 -20.58
C ASN A 197 7.49 10.65 -21.94
N ALA A 198 6.22 10.27 -21.97
CA ALA A 198 5.40 10.19 -23.17
C ALA A 198 3.95 10.57 -22.82
N PRO A 199 3.08 10.88 -23.79
CA PRO A 199 1.66 11.09 -23.52
C PRO A 199 1.04 9.86 -22.85
N LEU A 200 0.17 10.06 -21.86
CA LEU A 200 -0.48 8.97 -21.13
C LEU A 200 -1.28 8.06 -22.07
N VAL A 201 -1.92 8.66 -23.07
CA VAL A 201 -2.71 7.94 -24.10
C VAL A 201 -1.88 6.94 -24.88
N SER A 202 -0.58 7.18 -25.07
CA SER A 202 0.31 6.24 -25.78
C SER A 202 0.84 5.12 -24.89
N ALA A 203 0.78 5.31 -23.58
CA ALA A 203 1.32 4.37 -22.59
C ALA A 203 0.24 3.46 -21.96
N VAL A 204 -1.04 3.79 -22.13
CA VAL A 204 -2.18 3.03 -21.58
C VAL A 204 -2.92 2.34 -22.70
N PRO A 205 -2.93 0.99 -22.78
CA PRO A 205 -3.67 0.23 -23.77
C PRO A 205 -5.16 0.62 -23.74
N GLY A 206 -5.77 0.83 -24.91
CA GLY A 206 -7.18 1.16 -25.05
C GLY A 206 -7.57 2.61 -24.78
N MET A 207 -6.67 3.46 -24.24
CA MET A 207 -6.98 4.87 -24.02
C MET A 207 -7.09 5.67 -25.33
N ALA A 208 -6.34 5.27 -26.37
CA ALA A 208 -6.40 5.86 -27.70
C ALA A 208 -7.71 5.54 -28.45
N SER A 209 -8.36 4.43 -28.12
CA SER A 209 -9.57 3.95 -28.82
C SER A 209 -10.87 4.61 -28.32
N GLY A 210 -10.83 5.34 -27.21
CA GLY A 210 -12.00 5.92 -26.54
C GLY A 210 -12.42 7.32 -27.01
N HIS A 211 -11.80 7.89 -28.05
CA HIS A 211 -12.10 9.24 -28.52
C HIS A 211 -13.02 9.26 -29.76
N SER A 212 -14.11 8.50 -29.74
CA SER A 212 -15.32 8.85 -30.52
C SER A 212 -16.46 9.07 -29.52
N MET A 213 -16.41 10.11 -28.73
CA MET A 213 -17.63 10.65 -28.12
C MET A 213 -18.45 11.24 -29.26
N GLY A 214 -19.59 10.57 -29.54
CA GLY A 214 -20.61 11.11 -30.42
C GLY A 214 -21.10 12.50 -29.95
N PRO A 215 -21.83 13.24 -30.81
CA PRO A 215 -22.14 14.64 -30.54
C PRO A 215 -22.95 14.79 -29.26
N GLU A 216 -22.48 15.72 -28.45
CA GLU A 216 -23.13 16.24 -27.26
C GLU A 216 -24.59 16.64 -27.59
N ASN A 217 -25.54 15.84 -27.15
CA ASN A 217 -26.95 16.13 -27.32
C ASN A 217 -27.36 17.20 -26.30
N THR A 218 -27.08 18.46 -26.61
CA THR A 218 -27.61 19.61 -25.91
C THR A 218 -29.09 19.79 -26.28
N ALA A 219 -29.98 19.06 -25.61
CA ALA A 219 -31.39 19.38 -25.61
C ALA A 219 -31.63 20.56 -24.65
N PRO A 220 -32.29 21.65 -25.07
CA PRO A 220 -32.60 22.75 -24.18
C PRO A 220 -33.70 22.32 -23.19
N PHE A 221 -33.41 22.54 -21.89
CA PHE A 221 -34.39 22.39 -20.82
C PHE A 221 -35.45 23.49 -20.92
N VAL A 222 -36.66 23.13 -21.40
CA VAL A 222 -37.82 24.04 -21.39
C VAL A 222 -38.53 23.90 -20.06
N MET A 223 -38.51 24.96 -19.26
CA MET A 223 -39.36 25.11 -18.08
C MET A 223 -40.81 25.27 -18.53
N ARG A 224 -41.67 24.50 -17.94
CA ARG A 224 -43.09 24.77 -17.76
C ARG A 224 -43.44 24.78 -16.28
#